data_d196f92b45e0ecbd75f587bb38d0310e
#
_entry.id   d196f92b45e0ecbd75f587bb38d0310e
#
_cell.length_a   1.000
_cell.length_b   1.000
_cell.length_c   1.000
_cell.angle_alpha   90.00
_cell.angle_beta   90.00
_cell.angle_gamma   90.00
#
_symmetry.space_group_name_H-M   'P 1'
#
loop_
_entity.id
_entity.type
_entity.pdbx_description
1 polymer ?
#
loop_
_entity_poly.entity_id
_entity_poly.type
_entity_poly.pdbx_seq_one_letter_code
_entity_poly.pdbx_strand_id
1 'polypeptide(L)'
;MLRKAKTGDVRTIHRMINLSSSEGEILPRSLVDIYNSLRDFYVYIDDGTGEIVGICAMHIFWENLAEIRSLFVDHRYRKRGIGKKLVEACISE
;
A
#
# COMPACT_ATOMS: atom_id res chain seq x y z
N MET A 1 -11.21 6.77 -2.02
CA MET A 1 -11.36 6.72 -0.55
C MET A 1 -10.16 6.03 0.08
N LEU A 2 -9.63 6.62 1.09
CA LEU A 2 -8.48 6.09 1.83
C LEU A 2 -8.95 5.35 3.08
N ARG A 3 -8.42 4.15 3.34
CA ARG A 3 -8.70 3.42 4.58
C ARG A 3 -7.58 2.46 4.94
N LYS A 4 -7.59 1.96 6.16
CA LYS A 4 -6.67 0.90 6.58
C LYS A 4 -7.01 -0.39 5.84
N ALA A 5 -5.99 -1.19 5.57
CA ALA A 5 -6.18 -2.49 4.93
C ALA A 5 -6.88 -3.48 5.85
N LYS A 6 -7.63 -4.38 5.25
CA LYS A 6 -8.34 -5.47 5.94
C LYS A 6 -7.82 -6.81 5.43
N THR A 7 -8.09 -7.88 6.18
CA THR A 7 -7.65 -9.21 5.76
C THR A 7 -8.13 -9.59 4.36
N GLY A 8 -9.32 -9.16 3.97
CA GLY A 8 -9.84 -9.42 2.63
C GLY A 8 -9.08 -8.72 1.51
N ASP A 9 -8.23 -7.74 1.83
CA ASP A 9 -7.46 -7.00 0.84
C ASP A 9 -6.11 -7.66 0.52
N VAL A 10 -5.67 -8.65 1.29
CA VAL A 10 -4.31 -9.19 1.22
C VAL A 10 -3.96 -9.71 -0.18
N ARG A 11 -4.88 -10.43 -0.82
CA ARG A 11 -4.59 -10.97 -2.16
C ARG A 11 -4.43 -9.88 -3.20
N THR A 12 -5.21 -8.82 -3.11
CA THR A 12 -5.09 -7.67 -4.01
C THR A 12 -3.77 -6.94 -3.77
N ILE A 13 -3.42 -6.72 -2.50
CA ILE A 13 -2.14 -6.09 -2.13
C ILE A 13 -0.97 -6.93 -2.66
N HIS A 14 -1.04 -8.24 -2.46
CA HIS A 14 0.00 -9.15 -2.94
C HIS A 14 0.17 -9.08 -4.46
N ARG A 15 -0.93 -9.06 -5.19
CA ARG A 15 -0.91 -8.94 -6.64
C ARG A 15 -0.26 -7.62 -7.08
N MET A 16 -0.63 -6.51 -6.43
CA MET A 16 -0.08 -5.19 -6.78
C MET A 16 1.41 -5.11 -6.49
N ILE A 17 1.86 -5.64 -5.35
CA ILE A 17 3.27 -5.67 -4.99
C ILE A 17 4.07 -6.50 -6.01
N ASN A 18 3.57 -7.67 -6.36
CA ASN A 18 4.28 -8.54 -7.31
C ASN A 18 4.30 -7.95 -8.72
N LEU A 19 3.24 -7.28 -9.13
CA LEU A 19 3.22 -6.57 -10.41
C LEU A 19 4.26 -5.45 -10.42
N SER A 20 4.31 -4.66 -9.36
CA SER A 20 5.29 -3.59 -9.23
C SER A 20 6.71 -4.13 -9.14
N SER A 21 6.90 -5.26 -8.43
CA SER A 21 8.20 -5.93 -8.33
C SER A 21 8.70 -6.38 -9.71
N SER A 22 7.81 -6.92 -10.55
CA SER A 22 8.19 -7.35 -11.89
C SER A 22 8.59 -6.17 -12.78
N GLU A 23 8.14 -4.98 -12.45
CA GLU A 23 8.53 -3.75 -13.13
C GLU A 23 9.77 -3.12 -12.50
N GLY A 24 10.32 -3.73 -11.44
CA GLY A 24 11.52 -3.23 -10.76
C GLY A 24 11.27 -2.08 -9.80
N GLU A 25 10.03 -1.78 -9.47
CA GLU A 25 9.69 -0.64 -8.63
C GLU A 25 9.82 -0.92 -7.14
N ILE A 26 9.45 -2.12 -6.68
CA ILE A 26 9.52 -2.51 -5.28
C ILE A 26 9.91 -3.98 -5.16
N LEU A 27 10.33 -4.38 -3.95
CA LEU A 27 10.69 -5.77 -3.68
C LEU A 27 9.45 -6.64 -3.51
N PRO A 28 9.52 -7.92 -3.98
CA PRO A 28 8.40 -8.84 -3.80
C PRO A 28 8.21 -9.19 -2.32
N ARG A 29 6.97 -9.51 -1.97
CA ARG A 29 6.62 -9.95 -0.62
C ARG A 29 5.70 -11.16 -0.71
N SER A 30 5.81 -12.08 0.25
CA SER A 30 4.95 -13.25 0.31
C SER A 30 3.59 -12.90 0.92
N LEU A 31 2.59 -13.75 0.70
CA LEU A 31 1.28 -13.61 1.34
C LEU A 31 1.41 -13.59 2.86
N VAL A 32 2.24 -14.48 3.41
CA VAL A 32 2.45 -14.56 4.86
C VAL A 32 3.02 -13.25 5.39
N ASP A 33 4.01 -12.68 4.69
CA ASP A 33 4.60 -11.42 5.09
C ASP A 33 3.57 -10.29 5.10
N ILE A 34 2.71 -10.25 4.10
CA ILE A 34 1.66 -9.23 4.02
C ILE A 34 0.66 -9.39 5.15
N TYR A 35 0.23 -10.62 5.46
CA TYR A 35 -0.66 -10.88 6.60
C TYR A 35 -0.03 -10.42 7.91
N ASN A 36 1.27 -10.72 8.11
CA ASN A 36 1.96 -10.34 9.33
C ASN A 36 2.12 -8.84 9.51
N SER A 37 2.20 -8.10 8.41
CA SER A 37 2.38 -6.64 8.42
C SER A 37 1.13 -5.88 7.99
N LEU A 38 -0.03 -6.53 7.99
CA LEU A 38 -1.26 -5.96 7.46
C LEU A 38 -1.62 -4.61 8.10
N ARG A 39 -1.38 -4.45 9.39
CA ARG A 39 -1.70 -3.21 10.12
C ARG A 39 -0.89 -2.01 9.65
N ASP A 40 0.22 -2.25 8.96
CA ASP A 40 1.07 -1.20 8.41
C ASP A 40 0.49 -0.60 7.13
N PHE A 41 -0.49 -1.28 6.50
CA PHE A 41 -0.97 -0.91 5.18
C PHE A 41 -2.17 0.02 5.20
N TYR A 42 -2.10 1.04 4.34
CA TYR A 42 -3.26 1.81 3.89
C TYR A 42 -3.55 1.47 2.44
N VAL A 43 -4.82 1.53 2.08
CA VAL A 43 -5.25 1.32 0.70
C VAL A 43 -6.06 2.52 0.25
N TYR A 44 -5.97 2.84 -1.04
CA TYR A 44 -6.78 3.86 -1.67
C TYR A 44 -7.72 3.20 -2.67
N ILE A 45 -9.01 3.49 -2.55
CA ILE A 45 -10.06 2.84 -3.32
C ILE A 45 -10.68 3.86 -4.27
N ASP A 46 -10.85 3.46 -5.53
CA ASP A 46 -11.60 4.26 -6.51
C ASP A 46 -13.09 4.15 -6.15
N ASP A 47 -13.70 5.29 -5.81
CA ASP A 47 -15.10 5.33 -5.39
C ASP A 47 -16.06 4.89 -6.51
N GLY A 48 -15.67 5.06 -7.76
CA GLY A 48 -16.50 4.67 -8.89
C GLY A 48 -16.55 3.17 -9.14
N THR A 49 -15.44 2.47 -8.91
CA THR A 49 -15.32 1.03 -9.19
C THR A 49 -15.27 0.16 -7.96
N GLY A 50 -14.93 0.74 -6.80
CA GLY A 50 -14.70 -0.02 -5.58
C GLY A 50 -13.38 -0.78 -5.56
N GLU A 51 -12.53 -0.59 -6.55
CA GLU A 51 -11.25 -1.28 -6.65
C GLU A 51 -10.16 -0.57 -5.87
N ILE A 52 -9.23 -1.34 -5.30
CA ILE A 52 -8.02 -0.80 -4.70
C ILE A 52 -7.09 -0.38 -5.85
N VAL A 53 -6.70 0.89 -5.84
CA VAL A 53 -5.85 1.46 -6.89
C VAL A 53 -4.52 1.98 -6.35
N GLY A 54 -4.35 1.96 -5.05
CA GLY A 54 -3.09 2.38 -4.43
C GLY A 54 -2.90 1.72 -3.07
N ILE A 55 -1.66 1.51 -2.70
CA ILE A 55 -1.28 0.93 -1.41
C ILE A 55 -0.04 1.62 -0.88
N CYS A 56 0.09 1.65 0.45
CA CYS A 56 1.29 2.12 1.10
C CYS A 56 1.40 1.46 2.47
N ALA A 57 2.59 1.02 2.81
CA ALA A 57 2.88 0.49 4.14
C ALA A 57 3.92 1.35 4.83
N MET A 58 3.75 1.55 6.13
CA MET A 58 4.75 2.18 6.97
C MET A 58 5.06 1.26 8.13
N HIS A 59 6.30 0.90 8.29
CA HIS A 59 6.76 0.05 9.37
C HIS A 59 7.51 0.88 10.42
N ILE A 60 7.05 0.80 11.67
CA ILE A 60 7.69 1.47 12.79
C ILE A 60 8.60 0.44 13.46
N PHE A 61 9.91 0.68 13.45
CA PHE A 61 10.87 -0.28 13.98
C PHE A 61 11.72 0.30 15.13
N TRP A 62 11.48 1.55 15.47
CA TRP A 62 12.15 2.22 16.60
C TRP A 62 11.26 3.36 17.07
N GLU A 63 11.52 3.86 18.27
CA GLU A 63 10.72 4.89 18.91
C GLU A 63 10.41 6.09 18.01
N ASN A 64 11.41 6.55 17.26
CA ASN A 64 11.28 7.70 16.36
C ASN A 64 11.63 7.40 14.92
N LEU A 65 11.69 6.10 14.56
CA LEU A 65 12.09 5.69 13.23
C LEU A 65 10.98 4.86 12.57
N ALA A 66 10.57 5.31 11.42
CA ALA A 66 9.59 4.60 10.60
C ALA A 66 10.07 4.62 9.15
N GLU A 67 9.65 3.62 8.39
CA GLU A 67 10.03 3.45 7.00
C GLU A 67 8.80 3.25 6.14
N ILE A 68 8.68 4.04 5.08
CA ILE A 68 7.64 3.83 4.07
C ILE A 68 8.07 2.64 3.21
N ARG A 69 7.20 1.65 3.13
CA ARG A 69 7.43 0.44 2.34
C ARG A 69 6.28 0.21 1.40
N SER A 70 6.56 -0.43 0.26
CA SER A 70 5.52 -0.91 -0.65
C SER A 70 4.55 0.17 -1.13
N LEU A 71 5.05 1.38 -1.39
CA LEU A 71 4.21 2.42 -2.00
C LEU A 71 3.99 2.08 -3.48
N PHE A 72 2.74 1.92 -3.87
CA PHE A 72 2.38 1.65 -5.25
C PHE A 72 1.03 2.26 -5.58
N VAL A 73 0.93 2.86 -6.76
CA VAL A 73 -0.32 3.37 -7.33
C VAL A 73 -0.46 2.80 -8.72
N ASP A 74 -1.63 2.26 -9.04
CA ASP A 74 -1.94 1.73 -10.36
C ASP A 74 -1.62 2.78 -11.43
N HIS A 75 -0.98 2.38 -12.51
CA HIS A 75 -0.53 3.28 -13.58
C HIS A 75 -1.65 4.19 -14.09
N ARG A 76 -2.88 3.68 -14.17
CA ARG A 76 -4.03 4.44 -14.65
C ARG A 76 -4.42 5.58 -13.72
N TYR A 77 -3.97 5.55 -12.48
CA TYR A 77 -4.35 6.50 -11.43
C TYR A 77 -3.19 7.37 -10.97
N ARG A 78 -2.04 7.27 -11.60
CA ARG A 78 -0.87 8.10 -11.24
C ARG A 78 -1.10 9.56 -11.62
N LYS A 79 -0.35 10.45 -10.97
CA LYS A 79 -0.40 11.91 -11.15
C LYS A 79 -1.73 12.54 -10.70
N ARG A 80 -2.46 11.86 -9.81
CA ARG A 80 -3.71 12.37 -9.22
C ARG A 80 -3.56 12.68 -7.73
N GLY A 81 -2.34 12.62 -7.20
CA GLY A 81 -2.09 12.90 -5.80
C GLY A 81 -2.43 11.73 -4.85
N ILE A 82 -2.74 10.54 -5.37
CA ILE A 82 -3.09 9.38 -4.55
C ILE A 82 -1.90 8.92 -3.72
N GLY A 83 -0.70 8.84 -4.33
CA GLY A 83 0.51 8.47 -3.60
C GLY A 83 0.80 9.42 -2.44
N LYS A 84 0.63 10.71 -2.67
CA LYS A 84 0.81 11.73 -1.62
C LYS A 84 -0.18 11.53 -0.48
N LYS A 85 -1.45 11.27 -0.78
CA LYS A 85 -2.47 11.01 0.24
C LYS A 85 -2.16 9.79 1.07
N LEU A 86 -1.67 8.73 0.43
CA LEU A 86 -1.27 7.50 1.10
C LEU A 86 -0.12 7.75 2.08
N VAL A 87 0.91 8.44 1.62
CA VAL A 87 2.07 8.76 2.47
C VAL A 87 1.65 9.65 3.63
N GLU A 88 0.83 10.66 3.39
CA GLU A 88 0.34 11.54 4.44
C GLU A 88 -0.46 10.77 5.50
N ALA A 89 -1.27 9.79 5.09
CA ALA A 89 -2.02 8.94 6.03
C ALA A 89 -1.08 8.14 6.92
N CYS A 90 -0.04 7.57 6.34
CA CYS A 90 0.98 6.82 7.10
C CYS A 90 1.67 7.73 8.12
N ILE A 91 2.06 8.92 7.72
CA ILE A 91 2.79 9.85 8.58
C ILE A 91 1.90 10.36 9.73
N SER A 92 0.61 10.53 9.48
CA SER A 92 -0.33 11.05 10.47
C SER A 92 -0.67 10.07 11.60
N GLU A 93 -0.32 8.82 11.44
CA GLU A 93 -0.65 7.77 12.40
C GLU A 93 0.19 7.78 13.66
#